data_4d6ab33031529ca8ad5143d90c409c4a
#
_entry.id   4d6ab33031529ca8ad5143d90c409c4a
#
_cell.length_a   1.000
_cell.length_b   1.000
_cell.length_c   1.000
_cell.angle_alpha   90.00
_cell.angle_beta   90.00
_cell.angle_gamma   90.00
#
_symmetry.space_group_name_H-M   'P 1'
#
loop_
_entity.id
_entity.type
_entity.pdbx_description
1 polymer ?
#
loop_
_entity_poly.entity_id
_entity_poly.type
_entity_poly.pdbx_seq_one_letter_code
_entity_poly.pdbx_strand_id
1 'polypeptide(L)'
;MAGERTRARRAAPEVRQADILEAALAEFAHHGFSGARMEDVARRACVSKGTVYLYYPTKQALFEALVRRDVAPRVELITFFLDSYDGPLEPALSRIADMAGPVIENGQLPVYPKLLMAEAARFPDLAQFYRREVVEKMLGSLAGVFRRAMARGEIAAGDPVMAAHLFIAPFLKAIMWSLVFAPTEDTPFPPAPYLRAHVKLFLAGMKETPNA
;
A
#
# COMPACT_ATOMS: atom_id res chain seq x y z
N MET A 1 -34.24 -14.45 -8.90
CA MET A 1 -33.52 -13.49 -9.75
C MET A 1 -34.15 -12.09 -9.87
N ALA A 2 -35.48 -11.91 -9.76
CA ALA A 2 -36.10 -10.56 -9.76
C ALA A 2 -35.91 -9.77 -8.46
N GLY A 3 -35.81 -10.41 -7.31
CA GLY A 3 -35.68 -9.76 -6.01
C GLY A 3 -34.32 -9.06 -5.76
N GLU A 4 -33.20 -9.58 -6.30
CA GLU A 4 -31.86 -8.99 -6.15
C GLU A 4 -31.69 -7.71 -6.98
N ARG A 5 -32.25 -7.68 -8.20
CA ARG A 5 -32.23 -6.47 -9.05
C ARG A 5 -33.04 -5.32 -8.44
N THR A 6 -34.08 -5.61 -7.67
CA THR A 6 -34.93 -4.61 -7.01
C THR A 6 -34.20 -4.04 -5.76
N ARG A 7 -33.39 -4.85 -5.07
CA ARG A 7 -32.61 -4.43 -3.90
C ARG A 7 -31.46 -3.49 -4.29
N ALA A 8 -30.73 -3.79 -5.38
CA ALA A 8 -29.66 -2.93 -5.92
C ALA A 8 -30.19 -1.55 -6.37
N ARG A 9 -31.42 -1.48 -6.84
CA ARG A 9 -32.05 -0.23 -7.31
C ARG A 9 -32.46 0.72 -6.16
N ARG A 10 -32.54 0.22 -4.91
CA ARG A 10 -32.91 0.98 -3.70
C ARG A 10 -31.75 1.24 -2.75
N ALA A 11 -30.54 0.75 -3.04
CA ALA A 11 -29.37 1.01 -2.19
C ALA A 11 -29.01 2.51 -2.22
N ALA A 12 -28.56 3.02 -1.06
CA ALA A 12 -28.04 4.37 -0.95
C ALA A 12 -26.84 4.56 -1.89
N PRO A 13 -26.54 5.80 -2.35
CA PRO A 13 -25.41 6.07 -3.26
C PRO A 13 -24.08 5.53 -2.74
N GLU A 14 -23.84 5.64 -1.45
CA GLU A 14 -22.61 5.16 -0.78
C GLU A 14 -22.48 3.62 -0.86
N VAL A 15 -23.58 2.90 -0.68
CA VAL A 15 -23.60 1.44 -0.80
C VAL A 15 -23.29 1.01 -2.24
N ARG A 16 -23.83 1.73 -3.24
CA ARG A 16 -23.53 1.46 -4.66
C ARG A 16 -22.08 1.73 -5.01
N GLN A 17 -21.48 2.79 -4.47
CA GLN A 17 -20.07 3.07 -4.68
C GLN A 17 -19.19 1.96 -4.09
N ALA A 18 -19.49 1.49 -2.88
CA ALA A 18 -18.79 0.38 -2.25
C ALA A 18 -18.89 -0.90 -3.09
N ASP A 19 -20.09 -1.28 -3.55
CA ASP A 19 -20.32 -2.46 -4.38
C ASP A 19 -19.55 -2.39 -5.70
N ILE A 20 -19.51 -1.21 -6.34
CA ILE A 20 -18.74 -0.98 -7.58
C ILE A 20 -17.24 -1.14 -7.33
N LEU A 21 -16.72 -0.58 -6.22
CA LEU A 21 -15.30 -0.68 -5.89
C LEU A 21 -14.89 -2.12 -5.52
N GLU A 22 -15.75 -2.88 -4.80
CA GLU A 22 -15.48 -4.29 -4.55
C GLU A 22 -15.44 -5.11 -5.85
N ALA A 23 -16.39 -4.87 -6.74
CA ALA A 23 -16.42 -5.51 -8.06
C ALA A 23 -15.17 -5.14 -8.88
N ALA A 24 -14.75 -3.88 -8.87
CA ALA A 24 -13.57 -3.41 -9.57
C ALA A 24 -12.28 -4.04 -9.02
N LEU A 25 -12.15 -4.14 -7.69
CA LEU A 25 -11.01 -4.79 -7.04
C LEU A 25 -10.90 -6.26 -7.47
N ALA A 26 -12.02 -6.99 -7.49
CA ALA A 26 -12.06 -8.38 -7.93
C ALA A 26 -11.70 -8.52 -9.42
N GLU A 27 -12.19 -7.64 -10.29
CA GLU A 27 -11.87 -7.64 -11.72
C GLU A 27 -10.38 -7.32 -11.96
N PHE A 28 -9.83 -6.33 -11.27
CA PHE A 28 -8.39 -6.01 -11.35
C PHE A 28 -7.51 -7.14 -10.81
N ALA A 29 -7.91 -7.80 -9.73
CA ALA A 29 -7.17 -8.94 -9.17
C ALA A 29 -7.13 -10.12 -10.14
N HIS A 30 -8.22 -10.35 -10.90
CA HIS A 30 -8.38 -11.53 -11.77
C HIS A 30 -7.81 -11.31 -13.16
N HIS A 31 -8.07 -10.16 -13.75
CA HIS A 31 -7.77 -9.87 -15.16
C HIS A 31 -6.66 -8.85 -15.36
N GLY A 32 -6.07 -8.32 -14.29
CA GLY A 32 -5.15 -7.18 -14.32
C GLY A 32 -5.88 -5.89 -14.71
N PHE A 33 -5.15 -4.77 -14.68
CA PHE A 33 -5.72 -3.48 -15.06
C PHE A 33 -6.07 -3.43 -16.56
N SER A 34 -5.19 -3.93 -17.42
CA SER A 34 -5.38 -3.94 -18.86
C SER A 34 -6.61 -4.76 -19.29
N GLY A 35 -6.74 -5.98 -18.74
CA GLY A 35 -7.80 -6.93 -19.12
C GLY A 35 -9.16 -6.63 -18.53
N ALA A 36 -9.23 -5.94 -17.39
CA ALA A 36 -10.50 -5.58 -16.75
C ALA A 36 -11.35 -4.64 -17.62
N ARG A 37 -12.66 -4.87 -17.65
CA ARG A 37 -13.62 -4.08 -18.42
C ARG A 37 -14.68 -3.47 -17.50
N MET A 38 -15.08 -2.23 -17.80
CA MET A 38 -16.12 -1.52 -17.05
C MET A 38 -17.47 -2.26 -17.06
N GLU A 39 -17.76 -2.99 -18.14
CA GLU A 39 -18.96 -3.82 -18.29
C GLU A 39 -18.96 -5.00 -17.31
N ASP A 40 -17.81 -5.62 -17.09
CA ASP A 40 -17.66 -6.75 -16.18
C ASP A 40 -17.78 -6.30 -14.72
N VAL A 41 -17.20 -5.12 -14.40
CA VAL A 41 -17.41 -4.45 -13.11
C VAL A 41 -18.90 -4.19 -12.87
N ALA A 42 -19.62 -3.63 -13.87
CA ALA A 42 -21.05 -3.35 -13.75
C ALA A 42 -21.87 -4.62 -13.51
N ARG A 43 -21.55 -5.68 -14.25
CA ARG A 43 -22.22 -6.99 -14.12
C ARG A 43 -21.98 -7.59 -12.73
N ARG A 44 -20.74 -7.56 -12.23
CA ARG A 44 -20.36 -8.08 -10.92
C ARG A 44 -21.01 -7.28 -9.78
N ALA A 45 -21.04 -5.95 -9.89
CA ALA A 45 -21.70 -5.06 -8.93
C ALA A 45 -23.24 -5.07 -9.02
N CYS A 46 -23.83 -5.85 -9.94
CA CYS A 46 -25.27 -5.89 -10.19
C CYS A 46 -25.90 -4.51 -10.49
N VAL A 47 -25.15 -3.62 -11.16
CA VAL A 47 -25.63 -2.30 -11.58
C VAL A 47 -25.59 -2.14 -13.10
N SER A 48 -26.22 -1.07 -13.63
CA SER A 48 -26.12 -0.74 -15.06
C SER A 48 -24.70 -0.20 -15.39
N LYS A 49 -24.27 -0.41 -16.65
CA LYS A 49 -23.03 0.20 -17.16
C LYS A 49 -23.03 1.71 -16.95
N GLY A 50 -24.16 2.38 -17.25
CA GLY A 50 -24.32 3.82 -17.04
C GLY A 50 -24.14 4.24 -15.58
N THR A 51 -24.53 3.38 -14.63
CA THR A 51 -24.31 3.64 -13.19
C THR A 51 -22.81 3.66 -12.86
N VAL A 52 -22.03 2.69 -13.38
CA VAL A 52 -20.59 2.68 -13.14
C VAL A 52 -19.93 3.92 -13.71
N TYR A 53 -20.22 4.30 -14.95
CA TYR A 53 -19.65 5.48 -15.60
C TYR A 53 -20.06 6.80 -14.94
N LEU A 54 -21.24 6.84 -14.30
CA LEU A 54 -21.67 8.00 -13.52
C LEU A 54 -20.76 8.28 -12.31
N TYR A 55 -20.33 7.22 -11.61
CA TYR A 55 -19.44 7.36 -10.45
C TYR A 55 -17.96 7.38 -10.84
N TYR A 56 -17.57 6.57 -11.82
CA TYR A 56 -16.18 6.37 -12.24
C TYR A 56 -16.08 6.40 -13.77
N PRO A 57 -15.73 7.53 -14.37
CA PRO A 57 -15.75 7.68 -15.82
C PRO A 57 -14.68 6.84 -16.55
N THR A 58 -13.65 6.37 -15.83
CA THR A 58 -12.56 5.57 -16.42
C THR A 58 -12.13 4.45 -15.47
N LYS A 59 -11.41 3.44 -15.99
CA LYS A 59 -10.73 2.44 -15.17
C LYS A 59 -9.70 3.06 -14.21
N GLN A 60 -9.04 4.12 -14.65
CA GLN A 60 -8.10 4.86 -13.82
C GLN A 60 -8.81 5.48 -12.61
N ALA A 61 -9.98 6.11 -12.81
CA ALA A 61 -10.78 6.65 -11.72
C ALA A 61 -11.20 5.57 -10.70
N LEU A 62 -11.53 4.35 -11.17
CA LEU A 62 -11.77 3.20 -10.29
C LEU A 62 -10.51 2.82 -9.48
N PHE A 63 -9.36 2.72 -10.14
CA PHE A 63 -8.10 2.40 -9.47
C PHE A 63 -7.74 3.46 -8.42
N GLU A 64 -7.83 4.74 -8.77
CA GLU A 64 -7.57 5.84 -7.84
C GLU A 64 -8.51 5.81 -6.64
N ALA A 65 -9.80 5.56 -6.86
CA ALA A 65 -10.79 5.44 -5.78
C ALA A 65 -10.50 4.23 -4.87
N LEU A 66 -10.08 3.11 -5.43
CA LEU A 66 -9.66 1.94 -4.68
C LEU A 66 -8.43 2.23 -3.81
N VAL A 67 -7.41 2.88 -4.36
CA VAL A 67 -6.21 3.28 -3.58
C VAL A 67 -6.61 4.23 -2.45
N ARG A 68 -7.48 5.21 -2.72
CA ARG A 68 -7.97 6.15 -1.69
C ARG A 68 -8.79 5.46 -0.60
N ARG A 69 -9.54 4.40 -0.93
CA ARG A 69 -10.34 3.63 0.03
C ARG A 69 -9.47 2.69 0.88
N ASP A 70 -8.58 1.93 0.24
CA ASP A 70 -7.93 0.78 0.87
C ASP A 70 -6.51 1.07 1.36
N VAL A 71 -5.78 1.96 0.69
CA VAL A 71 -4.36 2.24 0.96
C VAL A 71 -4.16 3.56 1.67
N ALA A 72 -4.75 4.64 1.17
CA ALA A 72 -4.52 5.98 1.70
C ALA A 72 -4.79 6.12 3.20
N PRO A 73 -5.87 5.56 3.78
CA PRO A 73 -6.12 5.68 5.22
C PRO A 73 -5.03 5.03 6.09
N ARG A 74 -4.42 3.94 5.59
CA ARG A 74 -3.31 3.29 6.29
C ARG A 74 -2.03 4.12 6.22
N VAL A 75 -1.77 4.71 5.06
CA VAL A 75 -0.65 5.64 4.87
C VAL A 75 -0.83 6.86 5.78
N GLU A 76 -2.01 7.47 5.79
CA GLU A 76 -2.33 8.62 6.65
C GLU A 76 -2.15 8.31 8.14
N LEU A 77 -2.58 7.14 8.59
CA LEU A 77 -2.38 6.72 9.97
C LEU A 77 -0.88 6.61 10.32
N ILE A 78 -0.09 6.01 9.44
CA ILE A 78 1.35 5.84 9.67
C ILE A 78 2.07 7.18 9.59
N THR A 79 1.77 8.00 8.59
CA THR A 79 2.40 9.32 8.43
C THR A 79 2.04 10.26 9.58
N PHE A 80 0.78 10.28 10.01
CA PHE A 80 0.35 11.04 11.19
C PHE A 80 1.12 10.62 12.45
N PHE A 81 1.26 9.31 12.67
CA PHE A 81 2.07 8.80 13.78
C PHE A 81 3.52 9.27 13.67
N LEU A 82 4.16 9.09 12.50
CA LEU A 82 5.57 9.47 12.30
C LEU A 82 5.80 10.97 12.45
N ASP A 83 4.91 11.80 11.92
CA ASP A 83 5.05 13.25 11.93
C ASP A 83 4.87 13.83 13.34
N SER A 84 4.00 13.22 14.15
CA SER A 84 3.75 13.62 15.54
C SER A 84 4.71 12.98 16.57
N TYR A 85 5.49 11.96 16.15
CA TYR A 85 6.34 11.21 17.07
C TYR A 85 7.67 11.92 17.35
N ASP A 86 7.92 12.24 18.61
CA ASP A 86 9.16 12.89 19.06
C ASP A 86 9.98 12.01 20.04
N GLY A 87 9.68 10.73 20.09
CA GLY A 87 10.42 9.74 20.90
C GLY A 87 11.66 9.18 20.19
N PRO A 88 12.33 8.19 20.83
CA PRO A 88 13.49 7.50 20.27
C PRO A 88 13.17 6.81 18.93
N LEU A 89 14.19 6.66 18.07
CA LEU A 89 14.00 6.13 16.71
C LEU A 89 13.56 4.65 16.69
N GLU A 90 14.17 3.81 17.54
CA GLU A 90 13.92 2.35 17.52
C GLU A 90 12.44 1.97 17.74
N PRO A 91 11.70 2.49 18.75
CA PRO A 91 10.29 2.21 18.90
C PRO A 91 9.43 2.64 17.71
N ALA A 92 9.77 3.77 17.06
CA ALA A 92 9.05 4.24 15.89
C ALA A 92 9.18 3.25 14.72
N LEU A 93 10.41 2.83 14.40
CA LEU A 93 10.68 1.88 13.32
C LEU A 93 10.11 0.49 13.62
N SER A 94 10.22 0.03 14.87
CA SER A 94 9.65 -1.25 15.31
C SER A 94 8.13 -1.27 15.17
N ARG A 95 7.45 -0.17 15.51
CA ARG A 95 6.00 -0.05 15.33
C ARG A 95 5.58 -0.14 13.87
N ILE A 96 6.34 0.45 12.94
CA ILE A 96 6.06 0.32 11.51
C ILE A 96 6.17 -1.14 11.07
N ALA A 97 7.23 -1.83 11.50
CA ALA A 97 7.44 -3.25 11.17
C ALA A 97 6.31 -4.12 11.72
N ASP A 98 5.88 -3.89 12.96
CA ASP A 98 4.79 -4.61 13.62
C ASP A 98 3.42 -4.34 12.97
N MET A 99 3.20 -3.16 12.43
CA MET A 99 1.97 -2.86 11.67
C MET A 99 1.99 -3.48 10.27
N ALA A 100 3.14 -3.48 9.59
CA ALA A 100 3.25 -3.95 8.21
C ALA A 100 3.24 -5.48 8.11
N GLY A 101 3.88 -6.20 9.04
CA GLY A 101 4.01 -7.66 9.00
C GLY A 101 2.67 -8.38 8.80
N PRO A 102 1.70 -8.21 9.70
CA PRO A 102 0.38 -8.85 9.59
C PRO A 102 -0.39 -8.45 8.32
N VAL A 103 -0.24 -7.21 7.84
CA VAL A 103 -0.89 -6.74 6.61
C VAL A 103 -0.35 -7.47 5.39
N ILE A 104 0.96 -7.73 5.35
CA ILE A 104 1.61 -8.49 4.28
C ILE A 104 1.22 -9.97 4.38
N GLU A 105 1.26 -10.57 5.57
CA GLU A 105 0.91 -11.98 5.82
C GLU A 105 -0.54 -12.30 5.42
N ASN A 106 -1.48 -11.42 5.77
CA ASN A 106 -2.89 -11.61 5.48
C ASN A 106 -3.30 -11.26 4.04
N GLY A 107 -2.35 -10.91 3.18
CA GLY A 107 -2.62 -10.62 1.79
C GLY A 107 -3.55 -9.41 1.55
N GLN A 108 -3.61 -8.48 2.47
CA GLN A 108 -4.55 -7.35 2.39
C GLN A 108 -4.14 -6.22 1.43
N LEU A 109 -2.87 -6.18 1.02
CA LEU A 109 -2.34 -5.14 0.12
C LEU A 109 -1.74 -5.64 -1.22
N PRO A 110 -1.69 -6.93 -1.54
CA PRO A 110 -0.89 -7.41 -2.67
C PRO A 110 -1.40 -6.97 -4.05
N VAL A 111 -2.67 -6.61 -4.17
CA VAL A 111 -3.28 -6.28 -5.48
C VAL A 111 -2.64 -5.04 -6.09
N TYR A 112 -2.44 -3.97 -5.33
CA TYR A 112 -1.94 -2.69 -5.85
C TYR A 112 -0.49 -2.75 -6.31
N PRO A 113 0.48 -3.23 -5.51
CA PRO A 113 1.85 -3.44 -5.99
C PRO A 113 1.93 -4.38 -7.19
N LYS A 114 1.15 -5.47 -7.21
CA LYS A 114 1.11 -6.40 -8.34
C LYS A 114 0.63 -5.73 -9.63
N LEU A 115 -0.46 -4.95 -9.55
CA LEU A 115 -0.98 -4.20 -10.69
C LEU A 115 0.03 -3.17 -11.20
N LEU A 116 0.66 -2.42 -10.30
CA LEU A 116 1.65 -1.43 -10.68
C LEU A 116 2.86 -2.05 -11.37
N MET A 117 3.41 -3.15 -10.83
CA MET A 117 4.55 -3.82 -11.45
C MET A 117 4.23 -4.40 -12.83
N ALA A 118 3.02 -4.93 -13.01
CA ALA A 118 2.61 -5.50 -14.28
C ALA A 118 2.27 -4.44 -15.34
N GLU A 119 1.76 -3.28 -14.93
CA GLU A 119 1.08 -2.37 -15.85
C GLU A 119 1.68 -0.95 -15.90
N ALA A 120 2.61 -0.57 -15.01
CA ALA A 120 3.15 0.79 -14.92
C ALA A 120 3.82 1.27 -16.20
N ALA A 121 4.49 0.38 -16.92
CA ALA A 121 5.13 0.72 -18.20
C ALA A 121 4.10 1.10 -19.28
N ARG A 122 2.91 0.49 -19.22
CA ARG A 122 1.82 0.72 -20.18
C ARG A 122 0.89 1.86 -19.74
N PHE A 123 0.74 2.04 -18.42
CA PHE A 123 -0.14 3.03 -17.81
C PHE A 123 0.65 3.86 -16.78
N PRO A 124 1.52 4.78 -17.23
CA PRO A 124 2.39 5.55 -16.34
C PRO A 124 1.62 6.43 -15.35
N ASP A 125 0.41 6.86 -15.70
CA ASP A 125 -0.44 7.68 -14.83
C ASP A 125 -0.84 6.94 -13.54
N LEU A 126 -1.01 5.60 -13.58
CA LEU A 126 -1.28 4.81 -12.38
C LEU A 126 -0.08 4.85 -11.41
N ALA A 127 1.13 4.70 -11.97
CA ALA A 127 2.35 4.76 -11.18
C ALA A 127 2.60 6.15 -10.60
N GLN A 128 2.35 7.20 -11.38
CA GLN A 128 2.47 8.59 -10.91
C GLN A 128 1.49 8.90 -9.79
N PHE A 129 0.23 8.47 -9.95
CA PHE A 129 -0.78 8.63 -8.92
C PHE A 129 -0.39 7.93 -7.62
N TYR A 130 -0.03 6.63 -7.70
CA TYR A 130 0.34 5.83 -6.52
C TYR A 130 1.60 6.38 -5.86
N ARG A 131 2.59 6.84 -6.64
CA ARG A 131 3.80 7.48 -6.14
C ARG A 131 3.46 8.70 -5.28
N ARG A 132 2.60 9.59 -5.76
CA ARG A 132 2.18 10.80 -5.01
C ARG A 132 1.38 10.46 -3.76
N GLU A 133 0.37 9.59 -3.91
CA GLU A 133 -0.59 9.33 -2.83
C GLU A 133 -0.03 8.42 -1.73
N VAL A 134 0.94 7.59 -2.05
CA VAL A 134 1.44 6.55 -1.14
C VAL A 134 2.93 6.71 -0.86
N VAL A 135 3.75 6.63 -1.92
CA VAL A 135 5.21 6.48 -1.76
C VAL A 135 5.85 7.76 -1.21
N GLU A 136 5.57 8.91 -1.83
CA GLU A 136 6.18 10.20 -1.43
C GLU A 136 5.74 10.63 -0.03
N LYS A 137 4.47 10.40 0.33
CA LYS A 137 3.98 10.70 1.68
C LYS A 137 4.73 9.86 2.72
N MET A 138 4.83 8.55 2.49
CA MET A 138 5.53 7.64 3.40
C MET A 138 7.02 7.99 3.54
N LEU A 139 7.71 8.20 2.42
CA LEU A 139 9.14 8.56 2.42
C LEU A 139 9.38 9.92 3.09
N GLY A 140 8.50 10.90 2.87
CA GLY A 140 8.60 12.21 3.50
C GLY A 140 8.53 12.15 5.01
N SER A 141 7.54 11.43 5.56
CA SER A 141 7.38 11.26 7.02
C SER A 141 8.52 10.43 7.62
N LEU A 142 8.99 9.37 6.96
CA LEU A 142 10.17 8.61 7.38
C LEU A 142 11.43 9.48 7.40
N ALA A 143 11.68 10.25 6.34
CA ALA A 143 12.81 11.17 6.30
C ALA A 143 12.73 12.22 7.43
N GLY A 144 11.53 12.66 7.80
CA GLY A 144 11.29 13.53 8.95
C GLY A 144 11.77 12.89 10.26
N VAL A 145 11.41 11.64 10.51
CA VAL A 145 11.84 10.88 11.70
C VAL A 145 13.36 10.70 11.72
N PHE A 146 13.96 10.30 10.59
CA PHE A 146 15.42 10.14 10.51
C PHE A 146 16.15 11.47 10.73
N ARG A 147 15.66 12.57 10.18
CA ARG A 147 16.24 13.90 10.41
C ARG A 147 16.23 14.28 11.89
N ARG A 148 15.13 14.02 12.60
CA ARG A 148 15.04 14.27 14.05
C ARG A 148 16.00 13.38 14.84
N ALA A 149 16.10 12.09 14.49
CA ALA A 149 17.03 11.16 15.13
C ALA A 149 18.51 11.55 14.92
N MET A 150 18.89 11.97 13.71
CA MET A 150 20.21 12.52 13.40
C MET A 150 20.50 13.78 14.23
N ALA A 151 19.54 14.69 14.34
CA ALA A 151 19.68 15.91 15.13
C ALA A 151 19.85 15.64 16.64
N ARG A 152 19.30 14.54 17.15
CA ARG A 152 19.49 14.09 18.56
C ARG A 152 20.74 13.23 18.76
N GLY A 153 21.50 12.90 17.71
CA GLY A 153 22.67 12.04 17.79
C GLY A 153 22.35 10.56 18.07
N GLU A 154 21.14 10.12 17.83
CA GLU A 154 20.74 8.70 17.97
C GLU A 154 21.35 7.81 16.88
N ILE A 155 21.58 8.39 15.70
CA ILE A 155 22.20 7.77 14.53
C ILE A 155 23.18 8.75 13.90
N ALA A 156 24.12 8.22 13.11
CA ALA A 156 25.10 9.00 12.39
C ALA A 156 24.45 10.05 11.47
N ALA A 157 25.10 11.19 11.33
CA ALA A 157 24.67 12.22 10.39
C ALA A 157 24.74 11.71 8.94
N GLY A 158 23.74 12.07 8.13
CA GLY A 158 23.66 11.61 6.75
C GLY A 158 22.46 12.20 6.01
N ASP A 159 22.12 11.59 4.89
CA ASP A 159 20.94 11.97 4.11
C ASP A 159 19.69 11.24 4.67
N PRO A 160 18.72 11.96 5.28
CA PRO A 160 17.53 11.35 5.85
C PRO A 160 16.59 10.77 4.77
N VAL A 161 16.64 11.29 3.53
CA VAL A 161 15.82 10.75 2.42
C VAL A 161 16.40 9.42 1.97
N MET A 162 17.72 9.32 1.83
CA MET A 162 18.39 8.06 1.52
C MET A 162 18.15 7.02 2.62
N ALA A 163 18.22 7.41 3.90
CA ALA A 163 17.89 6.53 5.02
C ALA A 163 16.46 5.99 4.92
N ALA A 164 15.47 6.84 4.53
CA ALA A 164 14.09 6.41 4.33
C ALA A 164 13.95 5.40 3.19
N HIS A 165 14.63 5.62 2.05
CA HIS A 165 14.65 4.67 0.95
C HIS A 165 15.26 3.32 1.33
N LEU A 166 16.39 3.33 2.03
CA LEU A 166 17.06 2.11 2.50
C LEU A 166 16.21 1.36 3.54
N PHE A 167 15.53 2.08 4.41
CA PHE A 167 14.65 1.47 5.42
C PHE A 167 13.44 0.78 4.79
N ILE A 168 12.78 1.39 3.80
CA ILE A 168 11.55 0.85 3.22
C ILE A 168 11.80 -0.30 2.23
N ALA A 169 13.00 -0.46 1.70
CA ALA A 169 13.31 -1.45 0.67
C ALA A 169 12.98 -2.90 1.08
N PRO A 170 13.30 -3.38 2.30
CA PRO A 170 12.93 -4.72 2.75
C PRO A 170 11.42 -4.95 2.89
N PHE A 171 10.63 -3.91 3.11
CA PHE A 171 9.17 -4.02 3.10
C PHE A 171 8.64 -4.33 1.70
N LEU A 172 9.19 -3.66 0.68
CA LEU A 172 8.88 -3.97 -0.72
C LEU A 172 9.30 -5.41 -1.08
N LYS A 173 10.48 -5.85 -0.62
CA LYS A 173 10.92 -7.25 -0.79
C LYS A 173 9.95 -8.22 -0.14
N ALA A 174 9.49 -7.96 1.07
CA ALA A 174 8.54 -8.82 1.77
C ALA A 174 7.18 -8.91 1.02
N ILE A 175 6.68 -7.80 0.51
CA ILE A 175 5.48 -7.74 -0.33
C ILE A 175 5.68 -8.55 -1.61
N MET A 176 6.80 -8.32 -2.31
CA MET A 176 7.14 -9.05 -3.54
C MET A 176 7.22 -10.56 -3.31
N TRP A 177 7.86 -10.96 -2.22
CA TRP A 177 8.01 -12.37 -1.88
C TRP A 177 6.65 -13.03 -1.64
N SER A 178 5.77 -12.39 -0.84
CA SER A 178 4.44 -12.91 -0.58
C SER A 178 3.56 -13.02 -1.83
N LEU A 179 3.81 -12.16 -2.83
CA LEU A 179 3.07 -12.16 -4.09
C LEU A 179 3.53 -13.23 -5.09
N VAL A 180 4.85 -13.45 -5.16
CA VAL A 180 5.46 -14.22 -6.25
C VAL A 180 5.83 -15.63 -5.79
N PHE A 181 6.45 -15.77 -4.63
CA PHE A 181 7.06 -17.01 -4.20
C PHE A 181 6.25 -17.75 -3.11
N ALA A 182 5.62 -17.04 -2.18
CA ALA A 182 4.88 -17.67 -1.09
C ALA A 182 3.83 -18.70 -1.54
N PRO A 183 3.13 -18.53 -2.69
CA PRO A 183 2.18 -19.54 -3.16
C PRO A 183 2.83 -20.86 -3.59
N THR A 184 4.16 -20.90 -3.77
CA THR A 184 4.92 -22.08 -4.22
C THR A 184 5.83 -22.67 -3.15
N GLU A 185 5.83 -22.11 -1.94
CA GLU A 185 6.71 -22.54 -0.84
C GLU A 185 5.97 -23.48 0.11
N ASP A 186 6.64 -24.56 0.50
CA ASP A 186 6.17 -25.47 1.56
C ASP A 186 6.20 -24.80 2.94
N THR A 187 7.13 -23.86 3.14
CA THR A 187 7.26 -23.06 4.36
C THR A 187 7.18 -21.58 4.00
N PRO A 188 6.09 -20.89 4.32
CA PRO A 188 5.91 -19.50 4.00
C PRO A 188 7.00 -18.62 4.62
N PHE A 189 7.52 -17.66 3.82
CA PHE A 189 8.43 -16.63 4.32
C PHE A 189 7.70 -15.77 5.38
N PRO A 190 8.28 -15.61 6.60
CA PRO A 190 7.62 -14.90 7.69
C PRO A 190 7.89 -13.37 7.62
N PRO A 191 6.97 -12.53 7.11
CA PRO A 191 7.20 -11.09 6.96
C PRO A 191 7.47 -10.39 8.28
N ALA A 192 6.71 -10.66 9.34
CA ALA A 192 6.85 -9.96 10.60
C ALA A 192 8.21 -10.19 11.29
N PRO A 193 8.70 -11.44 11.50
CA PRO A 193 10.06 -11.69 11.99
C PRO A 193 11.15 -11.07 11.11
N TYR A 194 10.99 -11.13 9.78
CA TYR A 194 11.95 -10.54 8.85
C TYR A 194 12.06 -9.03 9.01
N LEU A 195 10.93 -8.32 9.08
CA LEU A 195 10.93 -6.87 9.24
C LEU A 195 11.49 -6.43 10.60
N ARG A 196 11.21 -7.18 11.67
CA ARG A 196 11.83 -6.92 12.98
C ARG A 196 13.35 -7.12 12.96
N ALA A 197 13.83 -8.17 12.29
CA ALA A 197 15.26 -8.39 12.10
C ALA A 197 15.89 -7.25 11.30
N HIS A 198 15.20 -6.79 10.23
CA HIS A 198 15.64 -5.64 9.46
C HIS A 198 15.80 -4.37 10.32
N VAL A 199 14.82 -4.03 11.16
CA VAL A 199 14.91 -2.86 12.05
C VAL A 199 16.17 -2.92 12.91
N LYS A 200 16.47 -4.06 13.52
CA LYS A 200 17.67 -4.25 14.35
C LYS A 200 18.95 -4.06 13.57
N LEU A 201 19.07 -4.69 12.41
CA LEU A 201 20.26 -4.60 11.54
C LEU A 201 20.42 -3.18 10.97
N PHE A 202 19.35 -2.54 10.56
CA PHE A 202 19.37 -1.19 10.04
C PHE A 202 19.88 -0.19 11.10
N LEU A 203 19.33 -0.25 12.31
CA LEU A 203 19.74 0.62 13.41
C LEU A 203 21.20 0.36 13.84
N ALA A 204 21.64 -0.90 13.83
CA ALA A 204 23.04 -1.22 14.13
C ALA A 204 23.99 -0.62 13.08
N GLY A 205 23.61 -0.63 11.80
CA GLY A 205 24.39 -0.03 10.71
C GLY A 205 24.37 1.50 10.67
N MET A 206 23.37 2.13 11.32
CA MET A 206 23.24 3.59 11.37
C MET A 206 23.94 4.25 12.57
N LYS A 207 24.50 3.49 13.50
CA LYS A 207 25.28 4.02 14.61
C LYS A 207 26.64 4.51 14.10
N GLU A 208 27.14 5.60 14.69
CA GLU A 208 28.50 6.02 14.41
C GLU A 208 29.48 4.88 14.75
N THR A 209 30.32 4.53 13.80
CA THR A 209 31.47 3.68 14.12
C THR A 209 32.41 4.56 14.94
N PRO A 210 32.76 4.17 16.18
CA PRO A 210 33.80 4.91 16.92
C PRO A 210 35.03 5.02 16.02
N ASN A 211 35.51 6.23 15.78
CA ASN A 211 36.76 6.43 15.05
C ASN A 211 37.85 5.58 15.71
N ALA A 212 38.37 4.60 14.93
CA ALA A 212 39.52 3.80 15.34
C ALA A 212 40.80 4.67 15.32
#